data_2f5d05c91a99a20f0b2caf26b2447bdb
#
_entry.id   2f5d05c91a99a20f0b2caf26b2447bdb
#
_cell.length_a   1.000
_cell.length_b   1.000
_cell.length_c   1.000
_cell.angle_alpha   90.00
_cell.angle_beta   90.00
_cell.angle_gamma   90.00
#
_symmetry.space_group_name_H-M   'P 1'
#
loop_
_entity.id
_entity.type
_entity.pdbx_description
1 polymer ?
#
loop_
_entity_poly.entity_id
_entity_poly.type
_entity_poly.pdbx_seq_one_letter_code
_entity_poly.pdbx_strand_id
1 'polypeptide(L)'
;MIQILLSKLSKIHSINVGLNPIVIMDKAYYRNVYYMFEDELIISQNNKELKKNEIVIIRNPLDIDLNDKKGISGLFNNLIANIKRNHRNDWNKVITDFIKIVNTSAADIGADINYDVNISSDKMFQAINLLYNGDNPFIQNVINYIEHILDSNRIELFCFFNLKSVLTNNEYDQLNTEFEKKGIKVLDFIPRSTEIEREFEPLYIDEDLCII
;
A
#
# COMPACT_ATOMS: atom_id res chain seq x y z
N MET A 1 5.46 4.78 -18.05
CA MET A 1 6.25 5.77 -17.28
C MET A 1 5.26 6.64 -16.51
N ILE A 2 5.44 6.80 -15.20
CA ILE A 2 4.64 7.72 -14.40
C ILE A 2 5.31 9.09 -14.43
N GLN A 3 4.50 10.12 -14.51
CA GLN A 3 4.93 11.52 -14.54
C GLN A 3 4.16 12.30 -13.47
N ILE A 4 4.84 13.25 -12.85
CA ILE A 4 4.27 14.16 -11.86
C ILE A 4 4.44 15.61 -12.35
N LEU A 5 3.39 16.39 -12.19
CA LEU A 5 3.39 17.83 -12.32
C LEU A 5 2.90 18.43 -11.01
N LEU A 6 3.72 19.22 -10.37
CA LEU A 6 3.31 20.01 -9.21
C LEU A 6 2.63 21.30 -9.70
N SER A 7 1.49 21.67 -9.08
CA SER A 7 0.62 22.75 -9.59
C SER A 7 1.31 24.09 -9.81
N LYS A 8 2.31 24.39 -8.98
CA LYS A 8 3.09 25.64 -9.04
C LYS A 8 4.37 25.55 -9.89
N LEU A 9 4.67 24.36 -10.41
CA LEU A 9 5.85 24.11 -11.21
C LEU A 9 5.45 23.80 -12.64
N SER A 10 6.09 24.43 -13.61
CA SER A 10 5.80 24.23 -15.03
C SER A 10 6.49 23.00 -15.64
N LYS A 11 7.26 22.26 -14.84
CA LYS A 11 8.01 21.10 -15.32
C LYS A 11 7.36 19.78 -14.90
N ILE A 12 7.31 18.86 -15.85
CA ILE A 12 6.89 17.48 -15.63
C ILE A 12 8.12 16.65 -15.27
N HIS A 13 8.01 15.86 -14.19
CA HIS A 13 9.05 14.93 -13.75
C HIS A 13 8.62 13.50 -13.94
N SER A 14 9.57 12.65 -14.34
CA SER A 14 9.36 11.21 -14.47
C SER A 14 9.67 10.52 -13.15
N ILE A 15 8.81 9.59 -12.77
CA ILE A 15 8.96 8.76 -11.57
C ILE A 15 9.56 7.43 -11.99
N ASN A 16 10.71 7.11 -11.43
CA ASN A 16 11.42 5.86 -11.64
C ASN A 16 10.89 4.76 -10.69
N VAL A 17 11.26 3.52 -10.96
CA VAL A 17 11.09 2.42 -10.01
C VAL A 17 12.01 2.68 -8.81
N GLY A 18 11.53 2.37 -7.61
CA GLY A 18 12.23 2.67 -6.36
C GLY A 18 11.74 3.94 -5.69
N LEU A 19 12.55 4.49 -4.80
CA LEU A 19 12.31 5.72 -4.07
C LEU A 19 12.64 6.94 -4.95
N ASN A 20 11.75 7.91 -4.99
CA ASN A 20 11.91 9.17 -5.70
C ASN A 20 11.69 10.32 -4.68
N PRO A 21 12.74 10.76 -4.00
CA PRO A 21 12.63 11.82 -3.00
C PRO A 21 12.41 13.19 -3.65
N ILE A 22 11.46 13.95 -3.09
CA ILE A 22 11.17 15.34 -3.47
C ILE A 22 11.34 16.20 -2.23
N VAL A 23 12.39 17.02 -2.24
CA VAL A 23 12.70 17.93 -1.14
C VAL A 23 12.02 19.27 -1.39
N ILE A 24 11.10 19.66 -0.52
CA ILE A 24 10.39 20.94 -0.61
C ILE A 24 10.94 21.87 0.47
N MET A 25 11.64 22.94 0.06
CA MET A 25 12.29 23.88 0.96
C MET A 25 11.29 24.88 1.56
N ASP A 26 10.28 25.30 0.80
CA ASP A 26 9.21 26.18 1.31
C ASP A 26 8.25 25.41 2.22
N LYS A 27 8.20 25.82 3.50
CA LYS A 27 7.35 25.18 4.50
C LYS A 27 5.86 25.33 4.25
N ALA A 28 5.43 26.43 3.63
CA ALA A 28 4.03 26.68 3.33
C ALA A 28 3.57 25.80 2.16
N TYR A 29 4.42 25.68 1.15
CA TYR A 29 4.16 24.79 0.01
C TYR A 29 4.17 23.32 0.44
N TYR A 30 5.14 22.88 1.26
CA TYR A 30 5.13 21.53 1.82
C TYR A 30 3.82 21.22 2.55
N ARG A 31 3.32 22.14 3.39
CA ARG A 31 2.02 21.97 4.07
C ARG A 31 0.85 21.88 3.08
N ASN A 32 0.88 22.68 2.01
CA ASN A 32 -0.16 22.61 0.98
C ASN A 32 -0.15 21.25 0.30
N VAL A 33 1.01 20.75 -0.12
CA VAL A 33 1.14 19.40 -0.71
C VAL A 33 0.67 18.32 0.27
N TYR A 34 0.96 18.47 1.56
CA TYR A 34 0.55 17.53 2.61
C TYR A 34 -0.97 17.46 2.79
N TYR A 35 -1.64 18.60 2.85
CA TYR A 35 -3.09 18.68 3.13
C TYR A 35 -3.96 18.62 1.87
N MET A 36 -3.49 19.24 0.78
CA MET A 36 -4.23 19.40 -0.48
C MET A 36 -3.54 18.63 -1.63
N PHE A 37 -3.07 17.42 -1.36
CA PHE A 37 -2.28 16.60 -2.28
C PHE A 37 -2.90 16.55 -3.68
N GLU A 38 -4.20 16.32 -3.77
CA GLU A 38 -4.93 16.15 -5.02
C GLU A 38 -5.08 17.46 -5.83
N ASP A 39 -5.04 18.61 -5.15
CA ASP A 39 -5.14 19.93 -5.78
C ASP A 39 -3.76 20.45 -6.21
N GLU A 40 -2.71 19.99 -5.52
CA GLU A 40 -1.33 20.44 -5.75
C GLU A 40 -0.55 19.54 -6.71
N LEU A 41 -1.01 18.30 -6.98
CA LEU A 41 -0.30 17.36 -7.82
C LEU A 41 -1.20 16.75 -8.90
N ILE A 42 -0.69 16.77 -10.14
CA ILE A 42 -1.24 15.97 -11.23
C ILE A 42 -0.26 14.82 -11.49
N ILE A 43 -0.74 13.60 -11.33
CA ILE A 43 0.04 12.39 -11.55
C ILE A 43 -0.56 11.65 -12.73
N SER A 44 0.25 11.36 -13.73
CA SER A 44 -0.21 10.72 -14.96
C SER A 44 0.66 9.53 -15.35
N GLN A 45 0.05 8.55 -16.02
CA GLN A 45 0.73 7.43 -16.63
C GLN A 45 0.28 7.28 -18.08
N ASN A 46 1.22 7.27 -19.01
CA ASN A 46 0.94 7.19 -20.43
C ASN A 46 -0.08 8.25 -20.92
N ASN A 47 0.11 9.50 -20.48
CA ASN A 47 -0.75 10.66 -20.77
C ASN A 47 -2.18 10.55 -20.22
N LYS A 48 -2.43 9.67 -19.27
CA LYS A 48 -3.70 9.55 -18.55
C LYS A 48 -3.47 9.81 -17.07
N GLU A 49 -4.27 10.69 -16.49
CA GLU A 49 -4.23 10.97 -15.06
C GLU A 49 -4.56 9.72 -14.24
N LEU A 50 -3.76 9.45 -13.21
CA LEU A 50 -4.01 8.38 -12.26
C LEU A 50 -5.20 8.74 -11.37
N LYS A 51 -6.05 7.76 -11.12
CA LYS A 51 -7.20 7.93 -10.22
C LYS A 51 -6.76 7.83 -8.77
N LYS A 52 -7.55 8.40 -7.86
CA LYS A 52 -7.33 8.34 -6.40
C LYS A 52 -7.13 6.91 -5.87
N ASN A 53 -7.82 5.93 -6.43
CA ASN A 53 -7.70 4.54 -6.03
C ASN A 53 -6.49 3.81 -6.63
N GLU A 54 -5.72 4.47 -7.49
CA GLU A 54 -4.45 3.97 -8.05
C GLU A 54 -3.23 4.54 -7.28
N ILE A 55 -3.48 5.44 -6.32
CA ILE A 55 -2.44 6.09 -5.50
C ILE A 55 -2.73 5.82 -4.01
N VAL A 56 -1.70 5.43 -3.28
CA VAL A 56 -1.76 5.31 -1.81
C VAL A 56 -0.95 6.43 -1.18
N ILE A 57 -1.60 7.24 -0.35
CA ILE A 57 -0.96 8.35 0.37
C ILE A 57 -0.78 7.96 1.83
N ILE A 58 0.46 7.96 2.30
CA ILE A 58 0.88 7.65 3.67
C ILE A 58 1.48 8.91 4.29
N ARG A 59 0.65 9.64 5.06
CA ARG A 59 1.04 10.92 5.64
C ARG A 59 1.95 10.78 6.84
N ASN A 60 1.81 9.74 7.62
CA ASN A 60 2.70 9.42 8.72
C ASN A 60 3.19 7.98 8.57
N PRO A 61 4.45 7.77 8.20
CA PRO A 61 4.99 6.42 8.04
C PRO A 61 4.91 5.56 9.31
N LEU A 62 4.95 6.19 10.50
CA LEU A 62 4.86 5.48 11.78
C LEU A 62 3.44 4.95 12.09
N ASP A 63 2.42 5.43 11.38
CA ASP A 63 1.03 4.98 11.55
C ASP A 63 0.68 3.81 10.63
N ILE A 64 1.67 3.21 9.96
CA ILE A 64 1.44 2.01 9.14
C ILE A 64 1.00 0.87 10.05
N ASP A 65 -0.25 0.46 9.87
CA ASP A 65 -0.86 -0.68 10.54
C ASP A 65 -1.27 -1.74 9.52
N LEU A 66 -0.61 -2.90 9.59
CA LEU A 66 -0.91 -4.05 8.74
C LEU A 66 -2.33 -4.59 8.95
N ASN A 67 -2.94 -4.26 10.09
CA ASN A 67 -4.29 -4.66 10.45
C ASN A 67 -5.33 -3.57 10.16
N ASP A 68 -4.96 -2.49 9.49
CA ASP A 68 -5.92 -1.53 8.97
C ASP A 68 -6.82 -2.18 7.88
N LYS A 69 -7.87 -1.48 7.49
CA LYS A 69 -8.82 -2.00 6.50
C LYS A 69 -8.16 -2.40 5.17
N LYS A 70 -7.13 -1.67 4.73
CA LYS A 70 -6.44 -1.96 3.46
C LYS A 70 -5.48 -3.14 3.60
N GLY A 71 -4.68 -3.16 4.68
CA GLY A 71 -3.75 -4.24 4.98
C GLY A 71 -4.47 -5.59 5.15
N ILE A 72 -5.53 -5.62 5.96
CA ILE A 72 -6.35 -6.84 6.16
C ILE A 72 -7.04 -7.29 4.87
N SER A 73 -7.57 -6.37 4.07
CA SER A 73 -8.17 -6.72 2.77
C SER A 73 -7.13 -7.33 1.84
N GLY A 74 -5.92 -6.79 1.81
CA GLY A 74 -4.80 -7.33 1.04
C GLY A 74 -4.40 -8.73 1.51
N LEU A 75 -4.23 -8.91 2.83
CA LEU A 75 -3.94 -10.22 3.42
C LEU A 75 -4.98 -11.28 3.02
N PHE A 76 -6.27 -10.96 3.13
CA PHE A 76 -7.34 -11.90 2.75
C PHE A 76 -7.28 -12.26 1.27
N ASN A 77 -7.10 -11.28 0.39
CA ASN A 77 -6.98 -11.52 -1.05
C ASN A 77 -5.80 -12.45 -1.38
N ASN A 78 -4.65 -12.22 -0.73
CA ASN A 78 -3.46 -13.05 -0.92
C ASN A 78 -3.66 -14.48 -0.41
N LEU A 79 -4.29 -14.64 0.75
CA LEU A 79 -4.62 -15.96 1.28
C LEU A 79 -5.60 -16.70 0.38
N ILE A 80 -6.65 -16.02 -0.11
CA ILE A 80 -7.63 -16.60 -1.04
C ILE A 80 -6.95 -17.03 -2.33
N ALA A 81 -6.08 -16.18 -2.89
CA ALA A 81 -5.33 -16.51 -4.10
C ALA A 81 -4.42 -17.75 -3.89
N ASN A 82 -3.75 -17.81 -2.75
CA ASN A 82 -2.90 -18.95 -2.38
C ASN A 82 -3.73 -20.23 -2.20
N ILE A 83 -4.83 -20.17 -1.46
CA ILE A 83 -5.73 -21.31 -1.26
C ILE A 83 -6.26 -21.82 -2.61
N LYS A 84 -6.71 -20.94 -3.49
CA LYS A 84 -7.21 -21.33 -4.81
C LYS A 84 -6.14 -22.01 -5.68
N ARG A 85 -4.89 -21.59 -5.54
CA ARG A 85 -3.76 -22.11 -6.33
C ARG A 85 -3.22 -23.43 -5.77
N ASN A 86 -3.01 -23.51 -4.47
CA ASN A 86 -2.21 -24.55 -3.83
C ASN A 86 -3.01 -25.50 -2.92
N HIS A 87 -4.18 -25.07 -2.42
CA HIS A 87 -4.95 -25.78 -1.39
C HIS A 87 -6.44 -25.93 -1.72
N ARG A 88 -6.80 -25.86 -3.00
CA ARG A 88 -8.20 -25.86 -3.44
C ARG A 88 -8.97 -27.09 -2.98
N ASN A 89 -8.37 -28.26 -3.07
CA ASN A 89 -9.04 -29.52 -2.71
C ASN A 89 -9.26 -29.62 -1.20
N ASP A 90 -8.27 -29.22 -0.40
CA ASP A 90 -8.37 -29.23 1.05
C ASP A 90 -9.41 -28.24 1.52
N TRP A 91 -9.44 -27.03 0.91
CA TRP A 91 -10.44 -26.01 1.21
C TRP A 91 -11.86 -26.51 0.90
N ASN A 92 -12.07 -27.10 -0.26
CA ASN A 92 -13.38 -27.67 -0.64
C ASN A 92 -13.80 -28.78 0.32
N LYS A 93 -12.88 -29.62 0.78
CA LYS A 93 -13.16 -30.65 1.79
C LYS A 93 -13.60 -30.03 3.11
N VAL A 94 -12.91 -29.01 3.62
CA VAL A 94 -13.30 -28.29 4.83
C VAL A 94 -14.71 -27.74 4.73
N ILE A 95 -15.05 -27.08 3.62
CA ILE A 95 -16.40 -26.54 3.37
C ILE A 95 -17.44 -27.66 3.35
N THR A 96 -17.16 -28.76 2.67
CA THR A 96 -18.07 -29.92 2.58
C THR A 96 -18.30 -30.54 3.97
N ASP A 97 -17.24 -30.73 4.75
CA ASP A 97 -17.34 -31.29 6.09
C ASP A 97 -18.10 -30.35 7.03
N PHE A 98 -17.88 -29.04 6.93
CA PHE A 98 -18.65 -28.03 7.68
C PHE A 98 -20.15 -28.12 7.38
N ILE A 99 -20.51 -28.10 6.08
CA ILE A 99 -21.92 -28.22 5.65
C ILE A 99 -22.55 -29.52 6.15
N LYS A 100 -21.83 -30.63 6.12
CA LYS A 100 -22.29 -31.93 6.62
C LYS A 100 -22.62 -31.86 8.12
N ILE A 101 -21.74 -31.23 8.92
CA ILE A 101 -21.96 -31.06 10.37
C ILE A 101 -23.22 -30.23 10.61
N VAL A 102 -23.38 -29.10 9.89
CA VAL A 102 -24.56 -28.23 10.02
C VAL A 102 -25.84 -28.99 9.69
N ASN A 103 -25.87 -29.74 8.59
CA ASN A 103 -27.05 -30.53 8.20
C ASN A 103 -27.38 -31.61 9.22
N THR A 104 -26.39 -32.33 9.74
CA THR A 104 -26.60 -33.35 10.76
C THR A 104 -27.18 -32.72 12.04
N SER A 105 -26.60 -31.61 12.49
CA SER A 105 -27.07 -30.89 13.67
C SER A 105 -28.48 -30.33 13.50
N ALA A 106 -28.81 -29.81 12.30
CA ALA A 106 -30.15 -29.33 12.02
C ALA A 106 -31.18 -30.47 12.07
N ALA A 107 -30.86 -31.64 11.49
CA ALA A 107 -31.70 -32.82 11.55
C ALA A 107 -31.95 -33.29 12.98
N ASP A 108 -30.90 -33.30 13.83
CA ASP A 108 -30.99 -33.71 15.22
C ASP A 108 -31.95 -32.83 16.04
N ILE A 109 -32.07 -31.54 15.72
CA ILE A 109 -32.99 -30.60 16.38
C ILE A 109 -34.32 -30.43 15.63
N GLY A 110 -34.55 -31.18 14.54
CA GLY A 110 -35.77 -31.11 13.75
C GLY A 110 -35.93 -29.78 12.98
N ALA A 111 -34.81 -29.07 12.70
CA ALA A 111 -34.86 -27.83 11.95
C ALA A 111 -34.74 -28.08 10.43
N ASP A 112 -35.66 -27.50 9.67
CA ASP A 112 -35.53 -27.40 8.20
C ASP A 112 -34.73 -26.14 7.86
N ILE A 113 -33.50 -26.34 7.37
CA ILE A 113 -32.57 -25.23 7.08
C ILE A 113 -32.28 -25.14 5.59
N ASN A 114 -32.19 -23.91 5.12
CA ASN A 114 -31.67 -23.59 3.80
C ASN A 114 -30.40 -22.78 3.93
N TYR A 115 -29.41 -23.02 3.09
CA TYR A 115 -28.14 -22.31 3.11
C TYR A 115 -27.63 -22.02 1.70
N ASP A 116 -26.89 -20.92 1.56
CA ASP A 116 -26.14 -20.61 0.35
C ASP A 116 -24.79 -21.37 0.38
N VAL A 117 -24.54 -22.14 -0.66
CA VAL A 117 -23.30 -22.93 -0.79
C VAL A 117 -22.07 -22.04 -1.07
N ASN A 118 -22.30 -20.80 -1.48
CA ASN A 118 -21.22 -19.83 -1.71
C ASN A 118 -20.70 -19.21 -0.42
N ILE A 119 -19.98 -20.01 0.36
CA ILE A 119 -19.32 -19.50 1.58
C ILE A 119 -18.16 -18.60 1.14
N SER A 120 -18.27 -17.31 1.44
CA SER A 120 -17.21 -16.34 1.21
C SER A 120 -16.02 -16.62 2.14
N SER A 121 -14.84 -16.86 1.57
CA SER A 121 -13.60 -17.07 2.35
C SER A 121 -13.29 -15.88 3.25
N ASP A 122 -13.62 -14.66 2.82
CA ASP A 122 -13.42 -13.44 3.61
C ASP A 122 -14.21 -13.47 4.92
N LYS A 123 -15.47 -13.92 4.87
CA LYS A 123 -16.31 -14.05 6.07
C LYS A 123 -15.77 -15.11 7.02
N MET A 124 -15.19 -16.19 6.50
CA MET A 124 -14.55 -17.20 7.34
C MET A 124 -13.31 -16.63 8.03
N PHE A 125 -12.47 -15.89 7.34
CA PHE A 125 -11.29 -15.23 7.95
C PHE A 125 -11.70 -14.20 9.00
N GLN A 126 -12.77 -13.42 8.74
CA GLN A 126 -13.33 -12.51 9.73
C GLN A 126 -13.86 -13.24 10.95
N ALA A 127 -14.54 -14.38 10.77
CA ALA A 127 -15.11 -15.16 11.87
C ALA A 127 -14.04 -15.72 12.82
N ILE A 128 -12.85 -16.06 12.33
CA ILE A 128 -11.71 -16.49 13.17
C ILE A 128 -10.85 -15.32 13.63
N ASN A 129 -11.26 -14.07 13.36
CA ASN A 129 -10.53 -12.85 13.69
C ASN A 129 -9.06 -12.90 13.23
N LEU A 130 -8.86 -13.30 11.97
CA LEU A 130 -7.53 -13.42 11.38
C LEU A 130 -6.88 -12.05 11.28
N LEU A 131 -5.74 -11.89 11.92
CA LEU A 131 -4.95 -10.68 11.95
C LEU A 131 -3.52 -10.99 11.54
N TYR A 132 -2.85 -9.97 11.03
CA TYR A 132 -1.42 -10.05 10.77
C TYR A 132 -0.64 -9.89 12.09
N ASN A 133 0.35 -10.74 12.31
CA ASN A 133 1.25 -10.59 13.45
C ASN A 133 2.33 -9.56 13.11
N GLY A 134 2.25 -8.36 13.74
CA GLY A 134 3.07 -7.20 13.44
C GLY A 134 4.42 -7.12 14.17
N ASP A 135 4.93 -8.20 14.76
CA ASP A 135 6.19 -8.21 15.52
C ASP A 135 7.46 -8.13 14.61
N ASN A 136 7.33 -7.53 13.44
CA ASN A 136 8.45 -7.35 12.52
C ASN A 136 9.14 -6.00 12.73
N PRO A 137 10.41 -5.87 12.32
CA PRO A 137 11.07 -4.56 12.20
C PRO A 137 10.25 -3.59 11.34
N PHE A 138 10.35 -2.29 11.63
CA PHE A 138 9.58 -1.24 10.95
C PHE A 138 9.67 -1.34 9.41
N ILE A 139 10.88 -1.52 8.88
CA ILE A 139 11.10 -1.68 7.43
C ILE A 139 10.28 -2.85 6.86
N GLN A 140 10.30 -3.99 7.53
CA GLN A 140 9.57 -5.17 7.07
C GLN A 140 8.06 -4.93 7.10
N ASN A 141 7.57 -4.16 8.09
CA ASN A 141 6.17 -3.76 8.13
C ASN A 141 5.80 -2.84 6.97
N VAL A 142 6.67 -1.89 6.60
CA VAL A 142 6.48 -1.04 5.41
C VAL A 142 6.40 -1.88 4.13
N ILE A 143 7.35 -2.80 3.95
CA ILE A 143 7.40 -3.68 2.78
C ILE A 143 6.13 -4.55 2.71
N ASN A 144 5.80 -5.22 3.81
CA ASN A 144 4.62 -6.09 3.89
C ASN A 144 3.31 -5.32 3.60
N TYR A 145 3.17 -4.12 4.17
CA TYR A 145 2.00 -3.26 3.94
C TYR A 145 1.84 -2.93 2.46
N ILE A 146 2.91 -2.49 1.81
CA ILE A 146 2.92 -2.16 0.39
C ILE A 146 2.57 -3.38 -0.45
N GLU A 147 3.18 -4.54 -0.19
CA GLU A 147 2.91 -5.79 -0.91
C GLU A 147 1.46 -6.22 -0.80
N HIS A 148 0.90 -6.21 0.41
CA HIS A 148 -0.50 -6.60 0.62
C HIS A 148 -1.48 -5.69 -0.12
N ILE A 149 -1.16 -4.39 -0.22
CA ILE A 149 -2.00 -3.45 -0.94
C ILE A 149 -1.84 -3.60 -2.46
N LEU A 150 -0.62 -3.81 -2.96
CA LEU A 150 -0.35 -4.01 -4.39
C LEU A 150 -1.11 -5.21 -4.95
N ASP A 151 -1.05 -6.34 -4.26
CA ASP A 151 -1.66 -7.58 -4.72
C ASP A 151 -3.20 -7.51 -4.75
N SER A 152 -3.78 -6.65 -3.94
CA SER A 152 -5.24 -6.51 -3.80
C SER A 152 -5.87 -5.41 -4.65
N ASN A 153 -5.06 -4.44 -5.11
CA ASN A 153 -5.53 -3.24 -5.77
C ASN A 153 -4.65 -2.91 -6.98
N ARG A 154 -5.20 -2.17 -7.92
CA ARG A 154 -4.43 -1.63 -9.06
C ARG A 154 -3.68 -0.37 -8.63
N ILE A 155 -2.80 -0.49 -7.62
CA ILE A 155 -1.98 0.64 -7.16
C ILE A 155 -0.78 0.80 -8.08
N GLU A 156 -0.59 2.01 -8.56
CA GLU A 156 0.49 2.39 -9.47
C GLU A 156 1.59 3.19 -8.75
N LEU A 157 1.23 3.86 -7.64
CA LEU A 157 2.14 4.77 -6.93
C LEU A 157 1.84 4.82 -5.43
N PHE A 158 2.90 4.81 -4.64
CA PHE A 158 2.87 5.13 -3.22
C PHE A 158 3.48 6.51 -2.97
N CYS A 159 2.85 7.32 -2.12
CA CYS A 159 3.31 8.64 -1.76
C CYS A 159 3.47 8.71 -0.25
N PHE A 160 4.70 8.85 0.21
CA PHE A 160 5.03 9.06 1.61
C PHE A 160 5.30 10.53 1.89
N PHE A 161 5.06 10.92 3.12
CA PHE A 161 5.48 12.20 3.66
C PHE A 161 6.52 11.97 4.74
N ASN A 162 7.77 12.38 4.44
CA ASN A 162 8.90 12.34 5.37
C ASN A 162 9.29 10.92 5.83
N LEU A 163 9.23 9.93 4.94
CA LEU A 163 9.65 8.55 5.22
C LEU A 163 11.13 8.52 5.65
N LYS A 164 11.98 9.31 4.98
CA LYS A 164 13.42 9.40 5.28
C LYS A 164 13.69 9.76 6.74
N SER A 165 12.87 10.59 7.38
CA SER A 165 13.13 11.06 8.76
C SER A 165 13.00 9.98 9.82
N VAL A 166 12.31 8.88 9.52
CA VAL A 166 12.09 7.76 10.44
C VAL A 166 12.99 6.55 10.14
N LEU A 167 13.89 6.71 9.18
CA LEU A 167 14.81 5.67 8.72
C LEU A 167 16.26 6.14 8.80
N THR A 168 17.16 5.23 9.13
CA THR A 168 18.58 5.42 8.90
C THR A 168 18.89 5.38 7.39
N ASN A 169 20.07 5.85 6.98
CA ASN A 169 20.48 5.78 5.58
C ASN A 169 20.46 4.35 5.05
N ASN A 170 21.06 3.41 5.78
CA ASN A 170 21.07 2.00 5.40
C ASN A 170 19.67 1.42 5.23
N GLU A 171 18.72 1.81 6.07
CA GLU A 171 17.34 1.37 5.99
C GLU A 171 16.62 1.96 4.77
N TYR A 172 16.91 3.20 4.44
CA TYR A 172 16.35 3.86 3.25
C TYR A 172 16.86 3.21 1.96
N ASP A 173 18.16 2.89 1.91
CA ASP A 173 18.81 2.17 0.80
C ASP A 173 18.24 0.74 0.66
N GLN A 174 18.05 0.06 1.78
CA GLN A 174 17.46 -1.26 1.80
C GLN A 174 16.03 -1.24 1.23
N LEU A 175 15.20 -0.26 1.65
CA LEU A 175 13.86 -0.08 1.11
C LEU A 175 13.89 0.22 -0.38
N ASN A 176 14.78 1.11 -0.83
CA ASN A 176 14.93 1.41 -2.25
C ASN A 176 15.22 0.15 -3.07
N THR A 177 16.20 -0.63 -2.61
CA THR A 177 16.58 -1.90 -3.25
C THR A 177 15.42 -2.88 -3.35
N GLU A 178 14.61 -3.00 -2.29
CA GLU A 178 13.43 -3.88 -2.30
C GLU A 178 12.34 -3.36 -3.23
N PHE A 179 12.11 -2.06 -3.26
CA PHE A 179 11.13 -1.46 -4.17
C PHE A 179 11.56 -1.60 -5.64
N GLU A 180 12.84 -1.41 -5.95
CA GLU A 180 13.38 -1.62 -7.29
C GLU A 180 13.20 -3.07 -7.76
N LYS A 181 13.57 -4.06 -6.92
CA LYS A 181 13.40 -5.49 -7.23
C LYS A 181 11.96 -5.86 -7.55
N LYS A 182 11.00 -5.19 -6.90
CA LYS A 182 9.57 -5.46 -7.02
C LYS A 182 8.85 -4.58 -8.05
N GLY A 183 9.55 -3.65 -8.68
CA GLY A 183 8.98 -2.70 -9.64
C GLY A 183 8.06 -1.66 -9.02
N ILE A 184 8.19 -1.42 -7.70
CA ILE A 184 7.36 -0.49 -6.94
C ILE A 184 7.87 0.94 -7.15
N LYS A 185 6.95 1.89 -7.33
CA LYS A 185 7.27 3.32 -7.44
C LYS A 185 6.79 4.04 -6.20
N VAL A 186 7.68 4.80 -5.60
CA VAL A 186 7.43 5.53 -4.36
C VAL A 186 7.90 6.97 -4.49
N LEU A 187 7.03 7.92 -4.17
CA LEU A 187 7.40 9.33 -3.91
C LEU A 187 7.60 9.50 -2.41
N ASP A 188 8.67 10.16 -2.01
CA ASP A 188 8.87 10.60 -0.63
C ASP A 188 9.00 12.13 -0.59
N PHE A 189 7.96 12.80 -0.11
CA PHE A 189 7.93 14.25 0.06
C PHE A 189 8.62 14.62 1.37
N ILE A 190 9.73 15.31 1.28
CA ILE A 190 10.65 15.56 2.38
C ILE A 190 10.73 17.06 2.66
N PRO A 191 10.53 17.50 3.91
CA PRO A 191 10.77 18.89 4.28
C PRO A 191 12.27 19.19 4.33
N ARG A 192 12.66 20.45 4.15
CA ARG A 192 14.05 20.97 4.14
C ARG A 192 14.95 20.44 5.27
N SER A 193 14.37 20.06 6.39
CA SER A 193 15.12 19.67 7.59
C SER A 193 15.78 18.29 7.52
N THR A 194 15.48 17.51 6.50
CA THR A 194 15.97 16.14 6.36
C THR A 194 17.04 16.06 5.28
N GLU A 195 18.25 15.63 5.64
CA GLU A 195 19.32 15.39 4.68
C GLU A 195 19.10 14.11 3.90
N ILE A 196 19.32 14.18 2.60
CA ILE A 196 19.26 13.02 1.70
C ILE A 196 20.62 12.88 1.03
N GLU A 197 21.06 11.65 0.90
CA GLU A 197 22.28 11.35 0.17
C GLU A 197 22.10 11.63 -1.32
N ARG A 198 23.14 12.16 -1.97
CA ARG A 198 23.10 12.53 -3.39
C ARG A 198 22.86 11.37 -4.33
N GLU A 199 23.09 10.16 -3.87
CA GLU A 199 22.88 8.93 -4.64
C GLU A 199 21.42 8.72 -5.10
N PHE A 200 20.44 9.31 -4.39
CA PHE A 200 19.02 9.24 -4.75
C PHE A 200 18.59 10.29 -5.79
N GLU A 201 19.49 11.16 -6.25
CA GLU A 201 19.17 12.24 -7.19
C GLU A 201 17.85 12.98 -6.84
N PRO A 202 17.72 13.50 -5.61
CA PRO A 202 16.47 14.08 -5.14
C PRO A 202 16.09 15.30 -5.99
N LEU A 203 14.79 15.45 -6.25
CA LEU A 203 14.25 16.66 -6.83
C LEU A 203 14.16 17.73 -5.75
N TYR A 204 14.91 18.81 -5.87
CA TYR A 204 14.85 19.94 -4.96
C TYR A 204 13.93 21.03 -5.49
N ILE A 205 13.02 21.50 -4.64
CA ILE A 205 12.15 22.65 -4.86
C ILE A 205 12.54 23.71 -3.84
N ASP A 206 13.07 24.83 -4.30
CA ASP A 206 13.55 25.90 -3.43
C ASP A 206 12.41 26.76 -2.85
N GLU A 207 12.78 27.83 -2.11
CA GLU A 207 11.81 28.75 -1.48
C GLU A 207 11.06 29.61 -2.50
N ASP A 208 11.62 29.80 -3.72
CA ASP A 208 10.99 30.51 -4.83
C ASP A 208 10.17 29.57 -5.74
N LEU A 209 10.01 28.32 -5.32
CA LEU A 209 9.33 27.25 -6.06
C LEU A 209 10.00 26.94 -7.40
N CYS A 210 11.32 27.10 -7.48
CA CYS A 210 12.13 26.67 -8.60
C CYS A 210 12.73 25.28 -8.36
N ILE A 211 12.92 24.52 -9.43
CA ILE A 211 13.63 23.25 -9.38
C ILE A 211 15.11 23.50 -9.56
N ILE A 212 15.92 23.03 -8.62
CA ILE A 212 17.37 23.17 -8.60
C ILE A 212 18.07 21.80 -8.55
#